data_a746b624e4a3c5bf93367e263662db86
#
_entry.id   a746b624e4a3c5bf93367e263662db86
#
_cell.length_a   1.000
_cell.length_b   1.000
_cell.length_c   1.000
_cell.angle_alpha   90.00
_cell.angle_beta   90.00
_cell.angle_gamma   90.00
#
_symmetry.space_group_name_H-M   'P 1'
#
loop_
_entity.id
_entity.type
_entity.pdbx_description
1 polymer ?
#
loop_
_entity_poly.entity_id
_entity_poly.type
_entity_poly.pdbx_seq_one_letter_code
_entity_poly.pdbx_strand_id
1 'polypeptide(L)'
;MGFRCGIVGLPNVGKSTLFNALTETAAAQAANYPFCTIEPNVGQVAVPDPRLDQLAEAAGSAKKIETQLAFVDIAGLVRGASKGEGLGNQFLGNIREVDAIVHVLRCFENDDIQHVDNHVDPIADAETVETELMLSDLESLEKRVPNLQKKGQGGDKDAKAAAVVLSRALDLLRDGKPARLTEVNDPEEARILEQAQLLTAKPVLYVCNVNEDEAAEGNAYSARVFEKAKAEGAEAVVVSAAIEAEIATMDPAERGEFLSELGLTETGLARVIRAGYKLLNLLTFFTVGPKEARAWTVEAGAKAPQAAGAIHTDFERGFIRAETIAFDDYVALGGEAGARDAGKLRAEGKEYVVQDGDVMLFRFNV
;
A
#
# COMPACT_ATOMS: atom_id res chain seq x y z
N MET A 1 -9.47 10.07 -3.39
CA MET A 1 -8.93 8.94 -4.19
C MET A 1 -8.28 7.99 -3.19
N GLY A 2 -8.51 6.68 -3.31
CA GLY A 2 -7.89 5.69 -2.42
C GLY A 2 -6.44 5.42 -2.81
N PHE A 3 -5.66 4.89 -1.88
CA PHE A 3 -4.28 4.47 -2.11
C PHE A 3 -4.23 3.23 -3.01
N ARG A 4 -3.26 3.18 -3.92
CA ARG A 4 -3.13 2.13 -4.95
C ARG A 4 -1.79 1.41 -4.83
N CYS A 5 -1.82 0.08 -4.77
CA CYS A 5 -0.65 -0.79 -4.85
C CYS A 5 -0.59 -1.47 -6.21
N GLY A 6 0.50 -1.31 -6.95
CA GLY A 6 0.70 -1.99 -8.24
C GLY A 6 1.37 -3.34 -8.06
N ILE A 7 0.73 -4.43 -8.51
CA ILE A 7 1.31 -5.76 -8.48
C ILE A 7 2.17 -5.95 -9.72
N VAL A 8 3.46 -6.18 -9.52
CA VAL A 8 4.44 -6.40 -10.59
C VAL A 8 5.22 -7.71 -10.38
N GLY A 9 5.92 -8.17 -11.38
CA GLY A 9 6.79 -9.33 -11.35
C GLY A 9 6.92 -9.97 -12.74
N LEU A 10 7.85 -10.89 -12.90
CA LEU A 10 8.07 -11.61 -14.14
C LEU A 10 6.87 -12.52 -14.51
N PRO A 11 6.76 -13.02 -15.74
CA PRO A 11 5.78 -14.03 -16.10
C PRO A 11 5.89 -15.29 -15.23
N ASN A 12 4.78 -15.95 -14.97
CA ASN A 12 4.69 -17.25 -14.27
C ASN A 12 5.18 -17.26 -12.80
N VAL A 13 5.21 -16.10 -12.12
CA VAL A 13 5.55 -15.99 -10.71
C VAL A 13 4.33 -16.08 -9.76
N GLY A 14 3.11 -16.20 -10.32
CA GLY A 14 1.86 -16.29 -9.54
C GLY A 14 1.10 -14.96 -9.37
N LYS A 15 1.48 -13.88 -10.10
CA LYS A 15 0.80 -12.57 -10.02
C LYS A 15 -0.71 -12.64 -10.23
N SER A 16 -1.14 -13.22 -11.35
CA SER A 16 -2.56 -13.28 -11.71
C SER A 16 -3.35 -14.16 -10.75
N THR A 17 -2.75 -15.24 -10.24
CA THR A 17 -3.35 -16.08 -9.21
C THR A 17 -3.59 -15.29 -7.92
N LEU A 18 -2.57 -14.55 -7.47
CA LEU A 18 -2.67 -13.70 -6.29
C LEU A 18 -3.69 -12.57 -6.49
N PHE A 19 -3.68 -11.91 -7.64
CA PHE A 19 -4.63 -10.84 -7.95
C PHE A 19 -6.07 -11.36 -8.04
N ASN A 20 -6.30 -12.53 -8.64
CA ASN A 20 -7.62 -13.14 -8.70
C ASN A 20 -8.13 -13.51 -7.30
N ALA A 21 -7.29 -14.10 -6.45
CA ALA A 21 -7.65 -14.40 -5.06
C ALA A 21 -8.01 -13.13 -4.27
N LEU A 22 -7.27 -12.02 -4.47
CA LEU A 22 -7.60 -10.70 -3.91
C LEU A 22 -8.96 -10.21 -4.40
N THR A 23 -9.24 -10.29 -5.71
CA THR A 23 -10.47 -9.77 -6.31
C THR A 23 -11.69 -10.64 -6.04
N GLU A 24 -11.54 -11.95 -5.93
CA GLU A 24 -12.62 -12.87 -5.53
C GLU A 24 -13.02 -12.64 -4.08
N THR A 25 -12.07 -12.47 -3.19
CA THR A 25 -12.31 -12.07 -1.80
C THR A 25 -13.02 -10.71 -1.74
N ALA A 26 -12.59 -9.74 -2.54
CA ALA A 26 -13.23 -8.44 -2.63
C ALA A 26 -14.65 -8.51 -3.21
N ALA A 27 -14.91 -9.33 -4.23
CA ALA A 27 -16.23 -9.50 -4.83
C ALA A 27 -17.22 -10.15 -3.85
N ALA A 28 -16.78 -11.13 -3.07
CA ALA A 28 -17.59 -11.74 -2.02
C ALA A 28 -17.97 -10.74 -0.92
N GLN A 29 -17.08 -9.79 -0.60
CA GLN A 29 -17.33 -8.69 0.33
C GLN A 29 -18.18 -7.57 -0.30
N ALA A 30 -17.95 -7.24 -1.59
CA ALA A 30 -18.64 -6.16 -2.31
C ALA A 30 -20.14 -6.41 -2.52
N ALA A 31 -20.61 -7.65 -2.43
CA ALA A 31 -22.06 -7.95 -2.42
C ALA A 31 -22.81 -7.18 -1.31
N ASN A 32 -22.08 -6.66 -0.31
CA ASN A 32 -22.63 -5.85 0.77
C ASN A 32 -22.47 -4.32 0.56
N TYR A 33 -21.81 -3.88 -0.54
CA TYR A 33 -21.52 -2.45 -0.80
C TYR A 33 -22.10 -2.00 -2.16
N PRO A 34 -23.16 -1.17 -2.18
CA PRO A 34 -23.60 -0.52 -3.41
C PRO A 34 -22.59 0.57 -3.80
N PHE A 35 -22.21 0.63 -5.09
CA PHE A 35 -21.33 1.62 -5.75
C PHE A 35 -19.85 1.30 -5.94
N CYS A 36 -19.42 0.02 -5.95
CA CYS A 36 -18.09 -0.30 -6.45
C CYS A 36 -18.06 -0.23 -7.98
N THR A 37 -17.32 0.74 -8.52
CA THR A 37 -17.00 0.77 -9.96
C THR A 37 -15.91 -0.28 -10.21
N ILE A 38 -16.21 -1.31 -11.02
CA ILE A 38 -15.23 -2.33 -11.41
C ILE A 38 -14.42 -1.74 -12.56
N GLU A 39 -13.23 -1.25 -12.27
CA GLU A 39 -12.23 -0.92 -13.29
C GLU A 39 -11.51 -2.22 -13.68
N PRO A 40 -11.25 -2.48 -14.98
CA PRO A 40 -10.44 -3.63 -15.39
C PRO A 40 -9.07 -3.59 -14.71
N ASN A 41 -8.63 -4.73 -14.18
CA ASN A 41 -7.34 -4.88 -13.48
C ASN A 41 -7.17 -4.08 -12.18
N VAL A 42 -8.25 -3.58 -11.57
CA VAL A 42 -8.23 -2.94 -10.25
C VAL A 42 -9.11 -3.72 -9.28
N GLY A 43 -8.51 -4.23 -8.22
CA GLY A 43 -9.22 -4.89 -7.11
C GLY A 43 -9.23 -3.98 -5.89
N GLN A 44 -10.42 -3.66 -5.36
CA GLN A 44 -10.55 -2.97 -4.08
C GLN A 44 -10.75 -4.01 -2.99
N VAL A 45 -9.88 -4.05 -2.00
CA VAL A 45 -9.87 -5.07 -0.95
C VAL A 45 -10.05 -4.39 0.40
N ALA A 46 -10.94 -4.93 1.21
CA ALA A 46 -11.13 -4.45 2.57
C ALA A 46 -9.86 -4.67 3.40
N VAL A 47 -9.50 -3.69 4.22
CA VAL A 47 -8.40 -3.78 5.18
C VAL A 47 -8.95 -4.33 6.49
N PRO A 48 -8.63 -5.57 6.87
CA PRO A 48 -9.14 -6.15 8.10
C PRO A 48 -8.63 -5.38 9.32
N ASP A 49 -9.56 -4.92 10.16
CA ASP A 49 -9.21 -4.24 11.42
C ASP A 49 -10.14 -4.73 12.54
N PRO A 50 -9.66 -5.58 13.46
CA PRO A 50 -10.48 -6.13 14.54
C PRO A 50 -11.03 -5.05 15.51
N ARG A 51 -10.47 -3.85 15.50
CA ARG A 51 -10.95 -2.73 16.31
C ARG A 51 -12.32 -2.26 15.84
N LEU A 52 -12.62 -2.36 14.55
CA LEU A 52 -13.92 -1.98 13.99
C LEU A 52 -15.06 -2.84 14.56
N ASP A 53 -14.82 -4.14 14.76
CA ASP A 53 -15.80 -5.05 15.37
C ASP A 53 -16.13 -4.64 16.81
N GLN A 54 -15.10 -4.37 17.61
CA GLN A 54 -15.24 -3.95 19.01
C GLN A 54 -15.96 -2.61 19.14
N LEU A 55 -15.64 -1.65 18.27
CA LEU A 55 -16.30 -0.35 18.22
C LEU A 55 -17.78 -0.46 17.83
N ALA A 56 -18.07 -1.30 16.83
CA ALA A 56 -19.45 -1.53 16.38
C ALA A 56 -20.31 -2.18 17.48
N GLU A 57 -19.74 -3.14 18.20
CA GLU A 57 -20.40 -3.78 19.35
C GLU A 57 -20.65 -2.78 20.48
N ALA A 58 -19.62 -2.03 20.88
CA ALA A 58 -19.73 -1.02 21.96
C ALA A 58 -20.75 0.07 21.66
N ALA A 59 -20.95 0.44 20.40
CA ALA A 59 -21.91 1.45 19.96
C ALA A 59 -23.28 0.90 19.57
N GLY A 60 -23.44 -0.43 19.44
CA GLY A 60 -24.64 -1.05 18.89
C GLY A 60 -24.88 -0.67 17.44
N SER A 61 -23.82 -0.52 16.65
CA SER A 61 -23.90 -0.08 15.25
C SER A 61 -24.58 -1.12 14.36
N ALA A 62 -25.52 -0.67 13.52
CA ALA A 62 -26.25 -1.55 12.60
C ALA A 62 -25.42 -2.07 11.44
N LYS A 63 -24.34 -1.38 11.07
CA LYS A 63 -23.44 -1.74 9.96
C LYS A 63 -21.98 -1.48 10.33
N LYS A 64 -21.10 -2.32 9.76
CA LYS A 64 -19.64 -2.12 9.78
C LYS A 64 -19.17 -1.83 8.37
N ILE A 65 -18.31 -0.82 8.21
CA ILE A 65 -17.74 -0.45 6.93
C ILE A 65 -16.23 -0.35 7.08
N GLU A 66 -15.53 -1.31 6.52
CA GLU A 66 -14.07 -1.37 6.50
C GLU A 66 -13.51 -0.34 5.51
N THR A 67 -12.29 0.11 5.73
CA THR A 67 -11.56 0.87 4.71
C THR A 67 -11.04 -0.06 3.62
N GLN A 68 -10.71 0.51 2.46
CA GLN A 68 -10.29 -0.27 1.30
C GLN A 68 -8.92 0.18 0.81
N LEU A 69 -8.12 -0.79 0.33
CA LEU A 69 -6.89 -0.60 -0.39
C LEU A 69 -7.08 -1.12 -1.82
N ALA A 70 -6.65 -0.35 -2.82
CA ALA A 70 -6.74 -0.76 -4.20
C ALA A 70 -5.46 -1.48 -4.64
N PHE A 71 -5.61 -2.65 -5.27
CA PHE A 71 -4.55 -3.36 -5.95
C PHE A 71 -4.77 -3.29 -7.46
N VAL A 72 -3.70 -3.01 -8.20
CA VAL A 72 -3.72 -2.91 -9.67
C VAL A 72 -2.85 -4.00 -10.23
N ASP A 73 -3.42 -4.93 -11.03
CA ASP A 73 -2.61 -5.91 -11.77
C ASP A 73 -1.92 -5.21 -12.94
N ILE A 74 -0.61 -5.08 -12.83
CA ILE A 74 0.21 -4.49 -13.87
C ILE A 74 0.83 -5.63 -14.68
N ALA A 75 0.50 -5.70 -15.98
CA ALA A 75 0.97 -6.75 -16.88
C ALA A 75 2.48 -6.98 -16.75
N GLY A 76 2.91 -8.25 -16.80
CA GLY A 76 4.29 -8.64 -16.51
C GLY A 76 5.33 -7.93 -17.37
N LEU A 77 6.40 -7.51 -16.74
CA LEU A 77 7.56 -6.90 -17.40
C LEU A 77 8.32 -7.98 -18.20
N VAL A 78 8.72 -7.62 -19.42
CA VAL A 78 9.69 -8.39 -20.21
C VAL A 78 10.95 -7.55 -20.33
N ARG A 79 12.12 -8.17 -20.32
CA ARG A 79 13.41 -7.48 -20.52
C ARG A 79 13.38 -6.58 -21.75
N GLY A 80 13.89 -5.35 -21.63
CA GLY A 80 13.89 -4.35 -22.70
C GLY A 80 12.63 -3.47 -22.77
N ALA A 81 11.76 -3.51 -21.76
CA ALA A 81 10.56 -2.71 -21.72
C ALA A 81 10.85 -1.19 -21.71
N SER A 82 11.98 -0.78 -21.13
CA SER A 82 12.44 0.63 -21.13
C SER A 82 12.85 1.14 -22.52
N LYS A 83 13.21 0.23 -23.45
CA LYS A 83 13.64 0.56 -24.82
C LYS A 83 12.58 0.25 -25.87
N GLY A 84 11.45 -0.38 -25.48
CA GLY A 84 10.42 -0.89 -26.38
C GLY A 84 9.35 0.13 -26.73
N GLU A 85 8.88 0.07 -27.99
CA GLU A 85 7.64 0.72 -28.39
C GLU A 85 6.44 -0.12 -27.93
N GLY A 86 5.40 0.52 -27.37
CA GLY A 86 4.12 -0.13 -27.07
C GLY A 86 3.97 -0.64 -25.64
N LEU A 87 3.97 -1.94 -25.40
CA LEU A 87 3.63 -2.58 -24.11
C LEU A 87 4.53 -2.15 -22.94
N GLY A 88 5.84 -1.92 -23.19
CA GLY A 88 6.76 -1.44 -22.17
C GLY A 88 6.41 -0.05 -21.63
N ASN A 89 6.07 0.88 -22.50
CA ASN A 89 5.67 2.22 -22.11
C ASN A 89 4.35 2.21 -21.34
N GLN A 90 3.41 1.33 -21.69
CA GLN A 90 2.16 1.16 -20.96
C GLN A 90 2.41 0.61 -19.55
N PHE A 91 3.28 -0.39 -19.42
CA PHE A 91 3.71 -0.93 -18.13
C PHE A 91 4.29 0.16 -17.21
N LEU A 92 5.26 0.95 -17.73
CA LEU A 92 5.86 2.04 -16.96
C LEU A 92 4.84 3.14 -16.62
N GLY A 93 3.87 3.39 -17.51
CA GLY A 93 2.75 4.30 -17.28
C GLY A 93 1.89 3.84 -16.11
N ASN A 94 1.49 2.57 -16.09
CA ASN A 94 0.68 2.01 -15.00
C ASN A 94 1.40 2.06 -13.64
N ILE A 95 2.73 1.84 -13.62
CA ILE A 95 3.50 1.98 -12.37
C ILE A 95 3.52 3.44 -11.90
N ARG A 96 3.51 4.43 -12.79
CA ARG A 96 3.43 5.85 -12.36
C ARG A 96 2.15 6.19 -11.61
N GLU A 97 1.05 5.51 -11.92
CA GLU A 97 -0.28 5.79 -11.36
C GLU A 97 -0.55 5.14 -10.00
N VAL A 98 0.35 4.28 -9.50
CA VAL A 98 0.22 3.64 -8.20
C VAL A 98 1.14 4.29 -7.17
N ASP A 99 0.82 4.13 -5.87
CA ASP A 99 1.54 4.76 -4.76
C ASP A 99 2.66 3.86 -4.22
N ALA A 100 2.52 2.53 -4.35
CA ALA A 100 3.51 1.53 -3.95
C ALA A 100 3.57 0.37 -4.94
N ILE A 101 4.68 -0.35 -4.93
CA ILE A 101 4.93 -1.53 -5.76
C ILE A 101 4.86 -2.78 -4.88
N VAL A 102 3.99 -3.73 -5.25
CA VAL A 102 3.94 -5.09 -4.71
C VAL A 102 4.64 -6.02 -5.70
N HIS A 103 5.88 -6.36 -5.39
CA HIS A 103 6.73 -7.13 -6.28
C HIS A 103 6.63 -8.62 -5.95
N VAL A 104 5.90 -9.38 -6.78
CA VAL A 104 5.73 -10.83 -6.61
C VAL A 104 6.94 -11.56 -7.20
N LEU A 105 7.58 -12.37 -6.39
CA LEU A 105 8.76 -13.16 -6.71
C LEU A 105 8.46 -14.66 -6.59
N ARG A 106 8.93 -15.43 -7.55
CA ARG A 106 8.82 -16.88 -7.52
C ARG A 106 9.88 -17.44 -6.58
N CYS A 107 9.43 -18.03 -5.46
CA CYS A 107 10.24 -18.67 -4.45
C CYS A 107 9.90 -20.17 -4.34
N PHE A 108 9.51 -20.82 -5.42
CA PHE A 108 9.17 -22.25 -5.46
C PHE A 108 9.70 -22.91 -6.74
N GLU A 109 10.02 -24.20 -6.63
CA GLU A 109 10.37 -25.06 -7.77
C GLU A 109 9.12 -25.78 -8.27
N ASN A 110 8.91 -25.80 -9.57
CA ASN A 110 7.85 -26.58 -10.23
C ASN A 110 8.22 -26.80 -11.70
N ASP A 111 8.41 -28.04 -12.11
CA ASP A 111 8.85 -28.42 -13.46
C ASP A 111 7.76 -28.16 -14.51
N ASP A 112 6.49 -28.16 -14.12
CA ASP A 112 5.36 -27.89 -15.01
C ASP A 112 5.18 -26.40 -15.33
N ILE A 113 5.81 -25.51 -14.56
CA ILE A 113 5.72 -24.06 -14.72
C ILE A 113 7.07 -23.54 -15.22
N GLN A 114 7.14 -23.20 -16.50
CA GLN A 114 8.38 -22.70 -17.12
C GLN A 114 8.78 -21.34 -16.52
N HIS A 115 10.02 -21.23 -16.06
CA HIS A 115 10.63 -19.94 -15.67
C HIS A 115 11.22 -19.25 -16.90
N VAL A 116 11.21 -17.90 -16.92
CA VAL A 116 11.72 -17.09 -18.06
C VAL A 116 13.20 -17.37 -18.32
N ASP A 117 14.00 -17.52 -17.26
CA ASP A 117 15.44 -17.80 -17.34
C ASP A 117 15.78 -19.29 -17.12
N ASN A 118 14.79 -20.20 -17.14
CA ASN A 118 14.93 -21.65 -16.93
C ASN A 118 15.53 -22.05 -15.56
N HIS A 119 15.62 -21.17 -14.60
CA HIS A 119 16.00 -21.43 -13.23
C HIS A 119 15.36 -20.44 -12.29
N VAL A 120 15.09 -20.84 -11.05
CA VAL A 120 14.50 -19.96 -10.04
C VAL A 120 15.59 -19.20 -9.29
N ASP A 121 15.62 -17.88 -9.45
CA ASP A 121 16.42 -16.97 -8.62
C ASP A 121 15.66 -15.68 -8.34
N PRO A 122 14.95 -15.60 -7.19
CA PRO A 122 14.12 -14.43 -6.88
C PRO A 122 14.91 -13.13 -6.75
N ILE A 123 16.21 -13.19 -6.46
CA ILE A 123 17.05 -11.99 -6.41
C ILE A 123 17.34 -11.48 -7.82
N ALA A 124 17.73 -12.35 -8.73
CA ALA A 124 17.96 -11.98 -10.14
C ALA A 124 16.67 -11.48 -10.81
N ASP A 125 15.53 -12.09 -10.47
CA ASP A 125 14.21 -11.67 -10.94
C ASP A 125 13.86 -10.26 -10.44
N ALA A 126 14.10 -9.98 -9.16
CA ALA A 126 13.89 -8.67 -8.58
C ALA A 126 14.77 -7.60 -9.24
N GLU A 127 16.05 -7.89 -9.42
CA GLU A 127 17.02 -7.00 -10.06
C GLU A 127 16.67 -6.74 -11.54
N THR A 128 16.12 -7.72 -12.25
CA THR A 128 15.67 -7.57 -13.63
C THR A 128 14.57 -6.51 -13.74
N VAL A 129 13.53 -6.61 -12.90
CA VAL A 129 12.43 -5.63 -12.88
C VAL A 129 12.94 -4.26 -12.43
N GLU A 130 13.73 -4.21 -11.37
CA GLU A 130 14.24 -2.96 -10.82
C GLU A 130 15.16 -2.23 -11.82
N THR A 131 15.98 -2.95 -12.56
CA THR A 131 16.85 -2.38 -13.61
C THR A 131 16.05 -1.67 -14.70
N GLU A 132 14.94 -2.25 -15.16
CA GLU A 132 14.10 -1.61 -16.17
C GLU A 132 13.46 -0.31 -15.64
N LEU A 133 13.04 -0.30 -14.37
CA LEU A 133 12.51 0.90 -13.74
C LEU A 133 13.60 1.97 -13.57
N MET A 134 14.81 1.59 -13.14
CA MET A 134 15.95 2.50 -13.00
C MET A 134 16.37 3.10 -14.33
N LEU A 135 16.39 2.32 -15.42
CA LEU A 135 16.71 2.83 -16.75
C LEU A 135 15.71 3.89 -17.23
N SER A 136 14.41 3.70 -16.95
CA SER A 136 13.38 4.70 -17.24
C SER A 136 13.58 5.99 -16.45
N ASP A 137 13.87 5.88 -15.16
CA ASP A 137 14.12 7.04 -14.30
C ASP A 137 15.40 7.76 -14.69
N LEU A 138 16.47 7.01 -15.01
CA LEU A 138 17.74 7.55 -15.47
C LEU A 138 17.55 8.41 -16.72
N GLU A 139 16.88 7.89 -17.74
CA GLU A 139 16.57 8.63 -18.97
C GLU A 139 15.77 9.92 -18.69
N SER A 140 14.79 9.83 -17.80
CA SER A 140 13.97 10.97 -17.37
C SER A 140 14.83 12.05 -16.68
N LEU A 141 15.67 11.66 -15.72
CA LEU A 141 16.48 12.62 -14.94
C LEU A 141 17.63 13.20 -15.74
N GLU A 142 18.25 12.45 -16.65
CA GLU A 142 19.30 12.97 -17.56
C GLU A 142 18.80 14.13 -18.43
N LYS A 143 17.51 14.14 -18.76
CA LYS A 143 16.87 15.26 -19.49
C LYS A 143 16.44 16.38 -18.56
N ARG A 144 15.92 16.06 -17.37
CA ARG A 144 15.32 17.04 -16.45
C ARG A 144 16.34 17.83 -15.64
N VAL A 145 17.37 17.17 -15.09
CA VAL A 145 18.36 17.79 -14.18
C VAL A 145 19.12 18.93 -14.85
N PRO A 146 19.68 18.82 -16.08
CA PRO A 146 20.35 19.94 -16.74
C PRO A 146 19.43 21.14 -16.99
N ASN A 147 18.16 20.89 -17.32
CA ASN A 147 17.17 21.96 -17.52
C ASN A 147 16.85 22.69 -16.21
N LEU A 148 16.71 21.97 -15.09
CA LEU A 148 16.52 22.57 -13.76
C LEU A 148 17.73 23.37 -13.31
N GLN A 149 18.94 22.87 -13.51
CA GLN A 149 20.19 23.59 -13.21
C GLN A 149 20.27 24.90 -13.98
N LYS A 150 19.96 24.89 -15.29
CA LYS A 150 19.94 26.11 -16.12
C LYS A 150 18.92 27.13 -15.63
N LYS A 151 17.69 26.72 -15.27
CA LYS A 151 16.65 27.58 -14.71
C LYS A 151 17.08 28.14 -13.35
N GLY A 152 17.65 27.31 -12.48
CA GLY A 152 18.16 27.72 -11.16
C GLY A 152 19.29 28.75 -11.27
N GLN A 153 20.19 28.64 -12.26
CA GLN A 153 21.21 29.67 -12.56
C GLN A 153 20.56 30.99 -13.05
N GLY A 154 19.40 30.90 -13.69
CA GLY A 154 18.60 32.07 -14.09
C GLY A 154 17.82 32.75 -12.95
N GLY A 155 17.96 32.26 -11.69
CA GLY A 155 17.34 32.83 -10.50
C GLY A 155 16.06 32.15 -10.02
N ASP A 156 15.64 31.07 -10.65
CA ASP A 156 14.49 30.25 -10.20
C ASP A 156 14.91 29.40 -8.97
N LYS A 157 14.40 29.77 -7.78
CA LYS A 157 14.75 29.13 -6.51
C LYS A 157 14.21 27.71 -6.42
N ASP A 158 12.99 27.47 -6.90
CA ASP A 158 12.36 26.15 -6.86
C ASP A 158 13.08 25.16 -7.80
N ALA A 159 13.44 25.63 -9.00
CA ALA A 159 14.25 24.85 -9.92
C ALA A 159 15.64 24.54 -9.35
N LYS A 160 16.26 25.46 -8.59
CA LYS A 160 17.53 25.25 -7.93
C LYS A 160 17.42 24.17 -6.84
N ALA A 161 16.42 24.24 -5.98
CA ALA A 161 16.16 23.23 -4.95
C ALA A 161 15.90 21.85 -5.57
N ALA A 162 15.04 21.79 -6.58
CA ALA A 162 14.75 20.55 -7.30
C ALA A 162 15.99 19.96 -7.99
N ALA A 163 16.86 20.80 -8.57
CA ALA A 163 18.10 20.34 -9.18
C ALA A 163 19.04 19.67 -8.18
N VAL A 164 19.11 20.15 -6.94
CA VAL A 164 19.96 19.56 -5.89
C VAL A 164 19.47 18.16 -5.53
N VAL A 165 18.19 18.02 -5.22
CA VAL A 165 17.58 16.74 -4.82
C VAL A 165 17.66 15.72 -5.95
N LEU A 166 17.24 16.12 -7.17
CA LEU A 166 17.20 15.20 -8.31
C LEU A 166 18.60 14.87 -8.87
N SER A 167 19.62 15.69 -8.62
CA SER A 167 21.01 15.30 -8.92
C SER A 167 21.47 14.14 -8.04
N ARG A 168 21.14 14.15 -6.73
CA ARG A 168 21.46 13.03 -5.83
C ARG A 168 20.77 11.74 -6.28
N ALA A 169 19.49 11.83 -6.69
CA ALA A 169 18.76 10.67 -7.24
C ALA A 169 19.41 10.18 -8.56
N LEU A 170 19.81 11.09 -9.45
CA LEU A 170 20.47 10.76 -10.71
C LEU A 170 21.81 10.04 -10.47
N ASP A 171 22.60 10.49 -9.51
CA ASP A 171 23.89 9.86 -9.18
C ASP A 171 23.68 8.44 -8.61
N LEU A 172 22.66 8.22 -7.76
CA LEU A 172 22.28 6.87 -7.30
C LEU A 172 21.89 5.95 -8.46
N LEU A 173 21.07 6.44 -9.39
CA LEU A 173 20.66 5.64 -10.56
C LEU A 173 21.85 5.28 -11.47
N ARG A 174 22.81 6.18 -11.63
CA ARG A 174 24.07 5.90 -12.36
C ARG A 174 24.92 4.85 -11.68
N ASP A 175 24.86 4.80 -10.34
CA ASP A 175 25.53 3.78 -9.53
C ASP A 175 24.72 2.44 -9.47
N GLY A 176 23.61 2.32 -10.21
CA GLY A 176 22.76 1.14 -10.19
C GLY A 176 21.95 0.99 -8.89
N LYS A 177 21.60 2.10 -8.25
CA LYS A 177 20.81 2.12 -7.01
C LYS A 177 19.48 2.86 -7.24
N PRO A 178 18.37 2.38 -6.64
CA PRO A 178 17.05 2.97 -6.83
C PRO A 178 16.93 4.36 -6.18
N ALA A 179 16.10 5.22 -6.76
CA ALA A 179 15.91 6.61 -6.30
C ALA A 179 15.29 6.69 -4.88
N ARG A 180 14.63 5.65 -4.36
CA ARG A 180 14.12 5.61 -2.97
C ARG A 180 15.22 5.71 -1.90
N LEU A 181 16.47 5.45 -2.27
CA LEU A 181 17.64 5.60 -1.38
C LEU A 181 18.20 7.03 -1.36
N THR A 182 17.55 7.98 -2.04
CA THR A 182 17.97 9.39 -2.03
C THR A 182 17.86 9.97 -0.63
N GLU A 183 18.95 10.50 -0.12
CA GLU A 183 18.94 11.22 1.17
C GLU A 183 18.06 12.47 1.06
N VAL A 184 17.13 12.58 2.00
CA VAL A 184 16.17 13.68 2.13
C VAL A 184 16.41 14.33 3.49
N ASN A 185 16.73 15.63 3.50
CA ASN A 185 17.12 16.35 4.72
C ASN A 185 15.96 17.07 5.41
N ASP A 186 14.89 17.37 4.66
CA ASP A 186 13.76 18.13 5.16
C ASP A 186 12.45 17.79 4.38
N PRO A 187 11.28 18.21 4.85
CA PRO A 187 10.00 17.95 4.20
C PRO A 187 9.85 18.56 2.80
N GLU A 188 10.59 19.62 2.47
CA GLU A 188 10.59 20.23 1.14
C GLU A 188 11.30 19.35 0.14
N GLU A 189 12.46 18.80 0.49
CA GLU A 189 13.19 17.82 -0.32
C GLU A 189 12.36 16.54 -0.54
N ALA A 190 11.66 16.06 0.51
CA ALA A 190 10.75 14.91 0.39
C ALA A 190 9.66 15.18 -0.66
N ARG A 191 9.03 16.34 -0.60
CA ARG A 191 8.00 16.75 -1.57
C ARG A 191 8.56 16.87 -2.99
N ILE A 192 9.77 17.37 -3.16
CA ILE A 192 10.44 17.46 -4.47
C ILE A 192 10.64 16.06 -5.07
N LEU A 193 11.12 15.10 -4.27
CA LEU A 193 11.34 13.72 -4.70
C LEU A 193 10.03 13.06 -5.09
N GLU A 194 8.98 13.22 -4.29
CA GLU A 194 7.64 12.72 -4.56
C GLU A 194 7.06 13.31 -5.86
N GLN A 195 7.13 14.63 -6.02
CA GLN A 195 6.65 15.32 -7.23
C GLN A 195 7.45 14.97 -8.49
N ALA A 196 8.65 14.43 -8.34
CA ALA A 196 9.43 13.95 -9.47
C ALA A 196 8.80 12.72 -10.15
N GLN A 197 7.92 12.00 -9.45
CA GLN A 197 7.18 10.82 -9.94
C GLN A 197 8.14 9.75 -10.52
N LEU A 198 9.26 9.53 -9.83
CA LEU A 198 10.21 8.48 -10.20
C LEU A 198 9.64 7.12 -9.84
N LEU A 199 9.83 6.15 -10.72
CA LEU A 199 9.33 4.79 -10.54
C LEU A 199 10.03 4.10 -9.37
N THR A 200 11.35 4.27 -9.29
CA THR A 200 12.18 3.66 -8.25
C THR A 200 12.22 4.45 -6.94
N ALA A 201 11.55 5.61 -6.86
CA ALA A 201 11.32 6.31 -5.60
C ALA A 201 10.13 5.73 -4.82
N LYS A 202 9.25 4.97 -5.49
CA LYS A 202 8.11 4.34 -4.84
C LYS A 202 8.55 3.27 -3.84
N PRO A 203 7.85 3.15 -2.69
CA PRO A 203 8.09 2.07 -1.73
C PRO A 203 7.76 0.71 -2.35
N VAL A 204 8.51 -0.34 -1.94
CA VAL A 204 8.40 -1.70 -2.48
C VAL A 204 8.09 -2.68 -1.35
N LEU A 205 7.09 -3.55 -1.61
CA LEU A 205 6.79 -4.75 -0.83
C LEU A 205 7.17 -5.97 -1.68
N TYR A 206 8.09 -6.78 -1.22
CA TYR A 206 8.40 -8.06 -1.84
C TYR A 206 7.43 -9.14 -1.36
N VAL A 207 6.79 -9.83 -2.29
CA VAL A 207 5.88 -10.96 -2.02
C VAL A 207 6.54 -12.24 -2.50
N CYS A 208 7.04 -13.05 -1.56
CA CYS A 208 7.67 -14.33 -1.82
C CYS A 208 6.57 -15.38 -2.02
N ASN A 209 6.27 -15.74 -3.27
CA ASN A 209 5.33 -16.80 -3.57
C ASN A 209 6.03 -18.16 -3.43
N VAL A 210 5.62 -18.96 -2.46
CA VAL A 210 6.20 -20.28 -2.10
C VAL A 210 5.20 -21.39 -2.34
N ASN A 211 5.64 -22.67 -2.22
CA ASN A 211 4.73 -23.82 -2.19
C ASN A 211 3.86 -23.83 -0.92
N GLU A 212 2.82 -24.66 -0.92
CA GLU A 212 1.82 -24.72 0.16
C GLU A 212 2.44 -25.14 1.48
N ASP A 213 3.33 -26.12 1.48
CA ASP A 213 4.05 -26.65 2.65
C ASP A 213 5.08 -25.67 3.24
N GLU A 214 5.43 -24.63 2.50
CA GLU A 214 6.39 -23.59 2.90
C GLU A 214 5.69 -22.27 3.32
N ALA A 215 4.36 -22.20 3.27
CA ALA A 215 3.61 -20.96 3.48
C ALA A 215 3.73 -20.38 4.90
N ALA A 216 3.96 -21.21 5.90
CA ALA A 216 4.09 -20.79 7.29
C ALA A 216 5.48 -20.21 7.60
N GLU A 217 6.54 -20.89 7.19
CA GLU A 217 7.92 -20.56 7.58
C GLU A 217 8.77 -19.97 6.46
N GLY A 218 8.33 -20.12 5.21
CA GLY A 218 9.11 -19.77 4.02
C GLY A 218 10.18 -20.83 3.72
N ASN A 219 11.14 -20.47 2.86
CA ASN A 219 12.22 -21.34 2.43
C ASN A 219 13.52 -20.57 2.18
N ALA A 220 14.56 -21.25 1.66
CA ALA A 220 15.85 -20.63 1.38
C ALA A 220 15.78 -19.47 0.36
N TYR A 221 14.85 -19.53 -0.60
CA TYR A 221 14.63 -18.47 -1.57
C TYR A 221 14.01 -17.23 -0.90
N SER A 222 12.95 -17.41 -0.12
CA SER A 222 12.30 -16.31 0.60
C SER A 222 13.25 -15.68 1.62
N ALA A 223 14.09 -16.46 2.33
CA ALA A 223 15.09 -15.94 3.25
C ALA A 223 16.06 -14.95 2.58
N ARG A 224 16.53 -15.24 1.35
CA ARG A 224 17.38 -14.32 0.58
C ARG A 224 16.65 -13.03 0.22
N VAL A 225 15.35 -13.11 -0.07
CA VAL A 225 14.52 -11.91 -0.35
C VAL A 225 14.34 -11.07 0.91
N PHE A 226 14.14 -11.68 2.07
CA PHE A 226 14.06 -10.95 3.35
C PHE A 226 15.36 -10.20 3.66
N GLU A 227 16.53 -10.81 3.40
CA GLU A 227 17.83 -10.13 3.57
C GLU A 227 17.97 -8.93 2.59
N LYS A 228 17.57 -9.10 1.33
CA LYS A 228 17.53 -7.99 0.36
C LYS A 228 16.60 -6.87 0.84
N ALA A 229 15.38 -7.18 1.22
CA ALA A 229 14.40 -6.21 1.70
C ALA A 229 14.95 -5.42 2.89
N LYS A 230 15.53 -6.12 3.88
CA LYS A 230 16.16 -5.49 5.05
C LYS A 230 17.30 -4.54 4.67
N ALA A 231 18.16 -4.93 3.72
CA ALA A 231 19.27 -4.09 3.25
C ALA A 231 18.80 -2.81 2.55
N GLU A 232 17.62 -2.82 1.94
CA GLU A 232 17.03 -1.71 1.20
C GLU A 232 16.01 -0.90 2.04
N GLY A 233 15.74 -1.30 3.28
CA GLY A 233 14.68 -0.70 4.10
C GLY A 233 13.27 -0.97 3.55
N ALA A 234 13.11 -2.02 2.76
CA ALA A 234 11.85 -2.50 2.23
C ALA A 234 11.21 -3.58 3.13
N GLU A 235 9.95 -3.90 2.88
CA GLU A 235 9.23 -4.99 3.55
C GLU A 235 9.16 -6.24 2.65
N ALA A 236 9.08 -7.43 3.28
CA ALA A 236 8.86 -8.70 2.58
C ALA A 236 7.83 -9.55 3.32
N VAL A 237 7.03 -10.32 2.56
CA VAL A 237 6.04 -11.27 3.10
C VAL A 237 6.10 -12.59 2.34
N VAL A 238 5.80 -13.69 3.03
CA VAL A 238 5.63 -15.01 2.42
C VAL A 238 4.15 -15.24 2.12
N VAL A 239 3.83 -15.74 0.92
CA VAL A 239 2.46 -16.10 0.50
C VAL A 239 2.53 -17.38 -0.34
N SER A 240 1.55 -18.25 -0.23
CA SER A 240 1.29 -19.25 -1.25
C SER A 240 0.07 -18.84 -2.06
N ALA A 241 0.27 -18.46 -3.32
CA ALA A 241 -0.83 -18.06 -4.18
C ALA A 241 -1.81 -19.21 -4.45
N ALA A 242 -1.39 -20.47 -4.32
CA ALA A 242 -2.24 -21.64 -4.43
C ALA A 242 -3.21 -21.72 -3.24
N ILE A 243 -2.70 -21.60 -2.01
CA ILE A 243 -3.52 -21.55 -0.79
C ILE A 243 -4.53 -20.40 -0.85
N GLU A 244 -4.09 -19.21 -1.28
CA GLU A 244 -4.98 -18.04 -1.36
C GLU A 244 -6.12 -18.25 -2.37
N ALA A 245 -5.84 -18.89 -3.51
CA ALA A 245 -6.86 -19.22 -4.50
C ALA A 245 -7.87 -20.25 -3.95
N GLU A 246 -7.43 -21.22 -3.16
CA GLU A 246 -8.30 -22.19 -2.52
C GLU A 246 -9.19 -21.54 -1.46
N ILE A 247 -8.61 -20.75 -0.55
CA ILE A 247 -9.34 -20.02 0.49
C ILE A 247 -10.39 -19.06 -0.11
N ALA A 248 -10.10 -18.43 -1.24
CA ALA A 248 -11.01 -17.48 -1.88
C ALA A 248 -12.35 -18.14 -2.24
N THR A 249 -12.33 -19.41 -2.63
CA THR A 249 -13.51 -20.20 -3.03
C THR A 249 -14.18 -20.98 -1.87
N MET A 250 -13.52 -21.05 -0.71
CA MET A 250 -13.93 -21.83 0.45
C MET A 250 -15.04 -21.14 1.27
N ASP A 251 -15.92 -21.94 1.90
CA ASP A 251 -16.89 -21.40 2.85
C ASP A 251 -16.19 -20.66 4.00
N PRO A 252 -16.61 -19.42 4.35
CA PRO A 252 -15.99 -18.66 5.43
C PRO A 252 -15.89 -19.39 6.78
N ALA A 253 -16.83 -20.31 7.07
CA ALA A 253 -16.83 -21.09 8.31
C ALA A 253 -15.70 -22.13 8.37
N GLU A 254 -15.21 -22.60 7.23
CA GLU A 254 -14.18 -23.65 7.11
C GLU A 254 -12.76 -23.06 7.05
N ARG A 255 -12.63 -21.78 6.67
CA ARG A 255 -11.33 -21.10 6.46
C ARG A 255 -10.41 -21.14 7.68
N GLY A 256 -10.98 -20.97 8.88
CA GLY A 256 -10.21 -20.97 10.12
C GLY A 256 -9.57 -22.32 10.45
N GLU A 257 -10.31 -23.42 10.23
CA GLU A 257 -9.81 -24.77 10.42
C GLU A 257 -8.72 -25.10 9.39
N PHE A 258 -8.96 -24.81 8.12
CA PHE A 258 -7.99 -24.99 7.04
C PHE A 258 -6.66 -24.25 7.29
N LEU A 259 -6.72 -22.96 7.67
CA LEU A 259 -5.52 -22.22 8.03
C LEU A 259 -4.77 -22.83 9.20
N SER A 260 -5.51 -23.29 10.23
CA SER A 260 -4.89 -23.91 11.41
C SER A 260 -4.20 -25.23 11.08
N GLU A 261 -4.76 -26.05 10.17
CA GLU A 261 -4.12 -27.28 9.69
C GLU A 261 -2.81 -27.01 8.96
N LEU A 262 -2.70 -25.87 8.25
CA LEU A 262 -1.50 -25.40 7.59
C LEU A 262 -0.51 -24.67 8.52
N GLY A 263 -0.82 -24.58 9.83
CA GLY A 263 -0.02 -23.81 10.78
C GLY A 263 -0.07 -22.30 10.60
N LEU A 264 -1.09 -21.79 9.87
CA LEU A 264 -1.29 -20.38 9.60
C LEU A 264 -2.31 -19.78 10.57
N THR A 265 -2.06 -18.58 11.07
CA THR A 265 -3.00 -17.81 11.91
C THR A 265 -3.86 -16.86 11.11
N GLU A 266 -3.48 -16.57 9.87
CA GLU A 266 -4.14 -15.65 8.94
C GLU A 266 -3.74 -15.95 7.50
N THR A 267 -4.50 -15.43 6.54
CA THR A 267 -4.18 -15.58 5.11
C THR A 267 -2.94 -14.78 4.72
N GLY A 268 -2.22 -15.23 3.70
CA GLY A 268 -1.12 -14.46 3.10
C GLY A 268 -1.60 -13.12 2.52
N LEU A 269 -2.83 -13.08 1.97
CA LEU A 269 -3.44 -11.85 1.51
C LEU A 269 -3.66 -10.84 2.63
N ALA A 270 -4.09 -11.25 3.81
CA ALA A 270 -4.20 -10.35 4.96
C ALA A 270 -2.83 -9.76 5.34
N ARG A 271 -1.76 -10.57 5.26
CA ARG A 271 -0.38 -10.10 5.45
C ARG A 271 0.04 -9.09 4.40
N VAL A 272 -0.25 -9.34 3.10
CA VAL A 272 0.04 -8.41 1.99
C VAL A 272 -0.70 -7.08 2.17
N ILE A 273 -1.99 -7.13 2.50
CA ILE A 273 -2.81 -5.93 2.70
C ILE A 273 -2.25 -5.09 3.85
N ARG A 274 -1.95 -5.71 4.98
CA ARG A 274 -1.40 -5.03 6.16
C ARG A 274 0.00 -4.48 5.90
N ALA A 275 0.87 -5.24 5.22
CA ALA A 275 2.19 -4.77 4.83
C ALA A 275 2.11 -3.60 3.85
N GLY A 276 1.21 -3.65 2.87
CA GLY A 276 0.96 -2.55 1.94
C GLY A 276 0.45 -1.29 2.65
N TYR A 277 -0.42 -1.45 3.63
CA TYR A 277 -0.93 -0.38 4.46
C TYR A 277 0.20 0.32 5.26
N LYS A 278 1.05 -0.48 5.91
CA LYS A 278 2.24 0.00 6.62
C LYS A 278 3.25 0.66 5.68
N LEU A 279 3.49 0.06 4.51
CA LEU A 279 4.42 0.55 3.49
C LEU A 279 4.05 1.96 3.01
N LEU A 280 2.75 2.22 2.86
CA LEU A 280 2.21 3.52 2.48
C LEU A 280 2.11 4.49 3.65
N ASN A 281 2.64 4.12 4.82
CA ASN A 281 2.58 4.93 6.05
C ASN A 281 1.15 5.40 6.37
N LEU A 282 0.18 4.49 6.23
CA LEU A 282 -1.23 4.75 6.47
C LEU A 282 -1.61 4.45 7.92
N LEU A 283 -2.60 5.17 8.41
CA LEU A 283 -3.26 4.90 9.69
C LEU A 283 -4.78 4.90 9.53
N THR A 284 -5.44 4.24 10.46
CA THR A 284 -6.90 4.14 10.50
C THR A 284 -7.47 4.99 11.63
N PHE A 285 -8.45 5.82 11.32
CA PHE A 285 -9.34 6.41 12.31
C PHE A 285 -10.78 5.93 12.07
N PHE A 286 -11.64 6.10 13.07
CA PHE A 286 -13.00 5.59 13.01
C PHE A 286 -14.03 6.70 13.22
N THR A 287 -15.17 6.54 12.55
CA THR A 287 -16.41 7.23 12.90
C THR A 287 -17.40 6.20 13.38
N VAL A 288 -18.00 6.43 14.53
CA VAL A 288 -18.85 5.45 15.19
C VAL A 288 -20.19 6.07 15.57
N GLY A 289 -21.27 5.38 15.24
CA GLY A 289 -22.62 5.81 15.60
C GLY A 289 -23.62 4.65 15.49
N PRO A 290 -24.90 4.84 15.90
CA PRO A 290 -25.90 3.77 15.89
C PRO A 290 -26.20 3.21 14.49
N LYS A 291 -26.03 4.00 13.44
CA LYS A 291 -26.28 3.57 12.07
C LYS A 291 -25.13 2.75 11.49
N GLU A 292 -23.91 3.20 11.74
CA GLU A 292 -22.70 2.55 11.22
C GLU A 292 -21.47 2.87 12.09
N ALA A 293 -20.56 1.90 12.15
CA ALA A 293 -19.15 2.08 12.51
C ALA A 293 -18.33 1.97 11.24
N ARG A 294 -17.45 2.93 10.98
CA ARG A 294 -16.67 2.97 9.74
C ARG A 294 -15.22 3.31 9.99
N ALA A 295 -14.35 2.54 9.35
CA ALA A 295 -12.92 2.78 9.30
C ALA A 295 -12.58 3.71 8.12
N TRP A 296 -11.67 4.64 8.35
CA TRP A 296 -11.18 5.62 7.37
C TRP A 296 -9.67 5.61 7.35
N THR A 297 -9.09 5.83 6.17
CA THR A 297 -7.64 5.85 5.98
C THR A 297 -7.14 7.26 5.78
N VAL A 298 -6.03 7.58 6.44
CA VAL A 298 -5.23 8.78 6.19
C VAL A 298 -3.74 8.43 6.27
N GLU A 299 -2.89 9.29 5.73
CA GLU A 299 -1.45 9.19 5.93
C GLU A 299 -1.07 9.55 7.38
N ALA A 300 -0.06 8.88 7.93
CA ALA A 300 0.47 9.24 9.23
C ALA A 300 1.03 10.68 9.19
N GLY A 301 0.68 11.45 10.21
CA GLY A 301 0.96 12.88 10.26
C GLY A 301 -0.17 13.77 9.72
N ALA A 302 -1.24 13.19 9.17
CA ALA A 302 -2.41 13.95 8.76
C ALA A 302 -3.04 14.69 9.94
N LYS A 303 -3.43 15.94 9.71
CA LYS A 303 -4.14 16.77 10.68
C LYS A 303 -5.66 16.53 10.63
N ALA A 304 -6.37 16.88 11.70
CA ALA A 304 -7.81 16.68 11.80
C ALA A 304 -8.64 17.22 10.60
N PRO A 305 -8.33 18.38 9.98
CA PRO A 305 -9.03 18.81 8.77
C PRO A 305 -8.83 17.84 7.59
N GLN A 306 -7.62 17.27 7.41
CA GLN A 306 -7.33 16.30 6.35
C GLN A 306 -8.11 15.00 6.58
N ALA A 307 -8.19 14.53 7.83
CA ALA A 307 -9.03 13.38 8.20
C ALA A 307 -10.52 13.66 7.92
N ALA A 308 -11.01 14.86 8.21
CA ALA A 308 -12.36 15.26 7.82
C ALA A 308 -12.55 15.23 6.30
N GLY A 309 -11.50 15.62 5.53
CA GLY A 309 -11.45 15.59 4.08
C GLY A 309 -11.53 14.18 3.50
N ALA A 310 -10.98 13.18 4.19
CA ALA A 310 -11.10 11.77 3.81
C ALA A 310 -12.57 11.29 3.81
N ILE A 311 -13.43 11.91 4.62
CA ILE A 311 -14.87 11.65 4.65
C ILE A 311 -15.57 12.41 3.52
N HIS A 312 -15.36 13.72 3.46
CA HIS A 312 -15.91 14.60 2.44
C HIS A 312 -15.15 15.92 2.37
N THR A 313 -14.93 16.45 1.16
CA THR A 313 -14.21 17.71 0.94
C THR A 313 -14.85 18.92 1.67
N ASP A 314 -16.17 18.92 1.83
CA ASP A 314 -16.87 19.99 2.57
C ASP A 314 -16.55 19.94 4.08
N PHE A 315 -16.30 18.74 4.64
CA PHE A 315 -15.90 18.60 6.04
C PHE A 315 -14.53 19.23 6.28
N GLU A 316 -13.61 19.09 5.33
CA GLU A 316 -12.30 19.73 5.40
C GLU A 316 -12.41 21.25 5.32
N ARG A 317 -13.16 21.76 4.32
CA ARG A 317 -13.34 23.20 4.09
C ARG A 317 -14.03 23.90 5.28
N GLY A 318 -15.09 23.26 5.77
CA GLY A 318 -15.91 23.79 6.86
C GLY A 318 -15.42 23.38 8.26
N PHE A 319 -14.26 22.75 8.40
CA PHE A 319 -13.78 22.20 9.65
C PHE A 319 -13.76 23.22 10.79
N ILE A 320 -14.43 22.88 11.91
CA ILE A 320 -14.44 23.68 13.13
C ILE A 320 -13.58 22.99 14.20
N ARG A 321 -13.91 21.75 14.55
CA ARG A 321 -13.19 20.92 15.53
C ARG A 321 -13.53 19.44 15.33
N ALA A 322 -12.71 18.57 15.91
CA ALA A 322 -13.01 17.14 16.06
C ALA A 322 -13.24 16.81 17.55
N GLU A 323 -14.28 16.04 17.84
CA GLU A 323 -14.48 15.41 19.13
C GLU A 323 -13.83 14.02 19.01
N THR A 324 -12.77 13.78 19.79
CA THR A 324 -11.87 12.61 19.60
C THR A 324 -11.77 11.81 20.88
N ILE A 325 -11.89 10.47 20.77
CA ILE A 325 -11.71 9.51 21.85
C ILE A 325 -10.72 8.46 21.35
N ALA A 326 -9.73 8.07 22.17
CA ALA A 326 -8.85 6.96 21.81
C ALA A 326 -9.63 5.64 21.79
N PHE A 327 -9.28 4.72 20.89
CA PHE A 327 -9.93 3.41 20.75
C PHE A 327 -10.07 2.68 22.11
N ASP A 328 -8.96 2.55 22.84
CA ASP A 328 -8.94 1.84 24.13
C ASP A 328 -9.90 2.47 25.16
N ASP A 329 -9.93 3.80 25.24
CA ASP A 329 -10.85 4.52 26.13
C ASP A 329 -12.32 4.33 25.70
N TYR A 330 -12.59 4.33 24.38
CA TYR A 330 -13.94 4.12 23.85
C TYR A 330 -14.51 2.75 24.21
N VAL A 331 -13.71 1.69 24.01
CA VAL A 331 -14.11 0.32 24.31
C VAL A 331 -14.21 0.07 25.82
N ALA A 332 -13.19 0.48 26.57
CA ALA A 332 -13.15 0.26 28.03
C ALA A 332 -14.27 0.97 28.80
N LEU A 333 -14.73 2.11 28.28
CA LEU A 333 -15.77 2.94 28.94
C LEU A 333 -17.18 2.73 28.34
N GLY A 334 -17.34 1.76 27.43
CA GLY A 334 -18.63 1.39 26.88
C GLY A 334 -19.23 2.43 25.91
N GLY A 335 -18.36 3.14 25.17
CA GLY A 335 -18.77 4.06 24.11
C GLY A 335 -18.63 5.54 24.45
N GLU A 336 -19.20 6.40 23.60
CA GLU A 336 -19.05 7.86 23.68
C GLU A 336 -19.52 8.46 24.99
N ALA A 337 -20.68 8.00 25.52
CA ALA A 337 -21.25 8.55 26.77
C ALA A 337 -20.33 8.29 27.95
N GLY A 338 -19.86 7.05 28.14
CA GLY A 338 -18.93 6.70 29.23
C GLY A 338 -17.59 7.41 29.09
N ALA A 339 -17.06 7.55 27.89
CA ALA A 339 -15.83 8.29 27.63
C ALA A 339 -15.99 9.79 27.94
N ARG A 340 -17.13 10.37 27.61
CA ARG A 340 -17.45 11.77 27.95
C ARG A 340 -17.54 11.99 29.47
N ASP A 341 -18.25 11.13 30.19
CA ASP A 341 -18.40 11.21 31.65
C ASP A 341 -17.06 11.03 32.39
N ALA A 342 -16.17 10.20 31.81
CA ALA A 342 -14.83 10.01 32.35
C ALA A 342 -13.81 11.09 31.89
N GLY A 343 -14.25 12.11 31.12
CA GLY A 343 -13.39 13.19 30.65
C GLY A 343 -12.39 12.79 29.59
N LYS A 344 -12.64 11.68 28.85
CA LYS A 344 -11.78 11.13 27.79
C LYS A 344 -12.14 11.63 26.40
N LEU A 345 -13.29 12.29 26.23
CA LEU A 345 -13.66 12.97 25.01
C LEU A 345 -12.93 14.31 24.93
N ARG A 346 -12.03 14.44 23.97
CA ARG A 346 -11.20 15.62 23.72
C ARG A 346 -11.79 16.45 22.60
N ALA A 347 -11.70 17.76 22.70
CA ALA A 347 -12.05 18.68 21.62
C ALA A 347 -10.76 19.15 20.94
N GLU A 348 -10.51 18.66 19.74
CA GLU A 348 -9.28 18.86 19.00
C GLU A 348 -9.46 19.91 17.87
N GLY A 349 -8.46 20.78 17.73
CA GLY A 349 -8.43 21.84 16.73
C GLY A 349 -7.75 21.41 15.42
N LYS A 350 -7.51 22.42 14.55
CA LYS A 350 -6.94 22.20 13.19
C LYS A 350 -5.54 21.60 13.17
N GLU A 351 -4.76 21.83 14.24
CA GLU A 351 -3.37 21.38 14.33
C GLU A 351 -3.21 19.98 14.95
N TYR A 352 -4.32 19.37 15.37
CA TYR A 352 -4.28 18.02 15.91
C TYR A 352 -3.83 17.01 14.86
N VAL A 353 -2.78 16.25 15.16
CA VAL A 353 -2.28 15.15 14.35
C VAL A 353 -3.02 13.88 14.74
N VAL A 354 -3.75 13.32 13.80
CA VAL A 354 -4.57 12.11 13.99
C VAL A 354 -3.69 10.93 14.40
N GLN A 355 -4.15 10.19 15.41
CA GLN A 355 -3.48 8.99 15.88
C GLN A 355 -4.20 7.75 15.36
N ASP A 356 -3.45 6.66 15.16
CA ASP A 356 -4.03 5.37 14.76
C ASP A 356 -4.99 4.87 15.84
N GLY A 357 -6.22 4.55 15.44
CA GLY A 357 -7.28 4.13 16.37
C GLY A 357 -8.16 5.25 16.93
N ASP A 358 -7.93 6.51 16.59
CA ASP A 358 -8.81 7.60 17.03
C ASP A 358 -10.25 7.37 16.57
N VAL A 359 -11.21 7.51 17.49
CA VAL A 359 -12.64 7.59 17.20
C VAL A 359 -13.03 9.06 17.14
N MET A 360 -13.44 9.55 15.95
CA MET A 360 -13.58 10.98 15.69
C MET A 360 -14.98 11.36 15.23
N LEU A 361 -15.51 12.46 15.76
CA LEU A 361 -16.73 13.11 15.30
C LEU A 361 -16.40 14.54 14.87
N PHE A 362 -16.55 14.84 13.61
CA PHE A 362 -16.23 16.15 13.04
C PHE A 362 -17.39 17.14 13.16
N ARG A 363 -17.09 18.35 13.62
CA ARG A 363 -17.99 19.51 13.60
C ARG A 363 -17.52 20.45 12.51
N PHE A 364 -18.39 20.72 11.57
CA PHE A 364 -18.10 21.57 10.41
C PHE A 364 -19.30 22.48 10.09
N ASN A 365 -19.03 23.52 9.35
CA ASN A 365 -20.05 24.44 8.82
C ASN A 365 -19.74 24.76 7.36
N VAL A 366 -20.69 24.52 6.47
CA VAL A 366 -20.57 24.73 5.01
C VAL A 366 -21.55 25.80 4.59
#